data_42f578b603f83fa3e8fa3d4f1f5e1470
#
_entry.id   42f578b603f83fa3e8fa3d4f1f5e1470
#
_cell.length_a   1.000
_cell.length_b   1.000
_cell.length_c   1.000
_cell.angle_alpha   90.00
_cell.angle_beta   90.00
_cell.angle_gamma   90.00
#
_symmetry.space_group_name_H-M   'P 1'
#
loop_
_entity.id
_entity.type
_entity.pdbx_description
1 polymer ?
#
loop_
_entity_poly.entity_id
_entity_poly.type
_entity_poly.pdbx_seq_one_letter_code
_entity_poly.pdbx_strand_id
1 'polypeptide(L)'
;TDTAIRQLKDILKQYRFSDWSDEIFFFKKTKPQFVAVYIYYSKVLAIEASKPYADPHALQAYYEKERANLLYFYNEQKEFISYYRRKSTYLDKKYFLRFKIDFKLKLSPELYSYDEGFSTSHDHIVSQILGNDLLDQYLTGKIDSKDRQESSIAHIKNLEWTAPKVALIELLYSLHQTKCFNGGHSDLAEIFRWAENALNINLGNYHKTLGEIRLRKTDRTKFITLLKKNLDQFLEDLDV
;
A
#
# COMPACT_ATOMS: atom_id res chain seq x y z
N THR A 1 18.59 11.33 -1.34
CA THR A 1 18.59 11.52 0.14
C THR A 1 20.00 11.53 0.71
N ASP A 2 20.90 10.58 0.39
CA ASP A 2 22.28 10.57 0.86
C ASP A 2 23.04 11.85 0.46
N THR A 3 22.90 12.28 -0.79
CA THR A 3 23.48 13.54 -1.29
C THR A 3 23.00 14.75 -0.48
N ALA A 4 21.72 14.83 -0.15
CA ALA A 4 21.18 15.93 0.64
C ALA A 4 21.70 15.95 2.08
N ILE A 5 21.91 14.78 2.69
CA ILE A 5 22.52 14.68 4.03
C ILE A 5 23.98 15.12 4.01
N ARG A 6 24.74 14.74 2.98
CA ARG A 6 26.13 15.18 2.80
C ARG A 6 26.22 16.68 2.61
N GLN A 7 25.39 17.25 1.77
CA GLN A 7 25.31 18.72 1.57
C GLN A 7 24.95 19.45 2.88
N LEU A 8 23.96 18.93 3.62
CA LEU A 8 23.58 19.48 4.92
C LEU A 8 24.75 19.44 5.91
N LYS A 9 25.52 18.34 5.93
CA LYS A 9 26.72 18.20 6.77
C LYS A 9 27.78 19.22 6.39
N ASP A 10 28.04 19.45 5.11
CA ASP A 10 29.03 20.41 4.66
C ASP A 10 28.65 21.86 4.95
N ILE A 11 27.35 22.19 4.81
CA ILE A 11 26.82 23.49 5.23
C ILE A 11 27.04 23.68 6.74
N LEU A 12 26.72 22.68 7.54
CA LEU A 12 26.76 22.77 9.00
C LEU A 12 28.18 22.92 9.55
N LYS A 13 29.21 22.41 8.87
CA LYS A 13 30.62 22.59 9.26
C LYS A 13 31.03 24.08 9.29
N GLN A 14 30.42 24.89 8.43
CA GLN A 14 30.73 26.32 8.31
C GLN A 14 29.71 27.20 9.04
N TYR A 15 28.54 26.64 9.38
CA TYR A 15 27.45 27.39 10.00
C TYR A 15 27.61 27.51 11.51
N ARG A 16 27.46 28.71 12.01
CA ARG A 16 27.42 29.01 13.43
C ARG A 16 26.00 29.46 13.81
N PHE A 17 25.39 28.77 14.76
CA PHE A 17 24.09 29.17 15.27
C PHE A 17 24.20 30.49 16.05
N SER A 18 23.19 31.33 15.90
CA SER A 18 23.12 32.63 16.57
C SER A 18 23.02 32.47 18.10
N ASP A 19 22.24 31.50 18.52
CA ASP A 19 22.07 31.13 19.92
C ASP A 19 21.78 29.62 20.09
N TRP A 20 21.66 29.18 21.33
CA TRP A 20 21.35 27.80 21.65
C TRP A 20 19.91 27.37 21.27
N SER A 21 18.98 28.31 21.12
CA SER A 21 17.59 28.05 20.73
C SER A 21 17.52 27.63 19.27
N ASP A 22 18.25 28.32 18.39
CA ASP A 22 18.38 28.02 16.98
C ASP A 22 19.03 26.66 16.76
N GLU A 23 20.07 26.36 17.54
CA GLU A 23 20.75 25.04 17.49
C GLU A 23 19.81 23.93 17.92
N ILE A 24 19.07 24.08 19.03
CA ILE A 24 18.06 23.12 19.48
C ILE A 24 16.97 22.94 18.42
N PHE A 25 16.45 24.02 17.86
CA PHE A 25 15.43 23.93 16.81
C PHE A 25 15.91 23.11 15.62
N PHE A 26 17.15 23.37 15.19
CA PHE A 26 17.74 22.65 14.07
C PHE A 26 17.85 21.14 14.35
N PHE A 27 18.47 20.75 15.49
CA PHE A 27 18.71 19.34 15.82
C PHE A 27 17.44 18.59 16.28
N LYS A 28 16.47 19.30 16.86
CA LYS A 28 15.19 18.70 17.31
C LYS A 28 14.16 18.61 16.18
N LYS A 29 14.18 19.54 15.21
CA LYS A 29 13.09 19.67 14.23
C LYS A 29 13.57 19.58 12.78
N THR A 30 14.57 20.35 12.38
CA THR A 30 14.96 20.51 10.98
C THR A 30 15.72 19.29 10.45
N LYS A 31 16.88 18.98 11.06
CA LYS A 31 17.73 17.88 10.63
C LYS A 31 17.01 16.53 10.66
N PRO A 32 16.22 16.19 11.71
CA PRO A 32 15.55 14.90 11.77
C PRO A 32 14.62 14.60 10.60
N GLN A 33 14.02 15.61 9.97
CA GLN A 33 13.15 15.41 8.82
C GLN A 33 13.91 14.85 7.62
N PHE A 34 15.11 15.36 7.35
CA PHE A 34 15.96 14.85 6.26
C PHE A 34 16.48 13.44 6.54
N VAL A 35 16.93 13.22 7.77
CA VAL A 35 17.48 11.91 8.17
C VAL A 35 16.39 10.85 8.27
N ALA A 36 15.18 11.21 8.71
CA ALA A 36 14.03 10.30 8.77
C ALA A 36 13.66 9.73 7.40
N VAL A 37 13.67 10.56 6.36
CA VAL A 37 13.40 10.12 4.99
C VAL A 37 14.46 9.10 4.51
N TYR A 38 15.72 9.33 4.85
CA TYR A 38 16.80 8.37 4.55
C TYR A 38 16.59 7.04 5.29
N ILE A 39 16.31 7.09 6.60
CA ILE A 39 16.04 5.90 7.43
C ILE A 39 14.85 5.13 6.86
N TYR A 40 13.77 5.82 6.53
CA TYR A 40 12.58 5.22 5.94
C TYR A 40 12.89 4.43 4.67
N TYR A 41 13.50 5.08 3.67
CA TYR A 41 13.80 4.41 2.41
C TYR A 41 14.84 3.28 2.56
N SER A 42 15.82 3.43 3.45
CA SER A 42 16.79 2.38 3.74
C SER A 42 16.12 1.14 4.34
N LYS A 43 15.17 1.33 5.26
CA LYS A 43 14.41 0.23 5.86
C LYS A 43 13.43 -0.40 4.87
N VAL A 44 12.72 0.39 4.07
CA VAL A 44 11.86 -0.13 3.01
C VAL A 44 12.65 -0.96 2.01
N LEU A 45 13.82 -0.47 1.59
CA LEU A 45 14.70 -1.21 0.68
C LEU A 45 15.15 -2.55 1.29
N ALA A 46 15.55 -2.56 2.56
CA ALA A 46 15.97 -3.77 3.26
C ALA A 46 14.81 -4.79 3.39
N ILE A 47 13.61 -4.32 3.72
CA ILE A 47 12.40 -5.15 3.85
C ILE A 47 12.01 -5.73 2.48
N GLU A 48 11.96 -4.93 1.43
CA GLU A 48 11.59 -5.41 0.09
C GLU A 48 12.67 -6.33 -0.51
N ALA A 49 13.95 -6.09 -0.22
CA ALA A 49 15.04 -6.96 -0.66
C ALA A 49 15.05 -8.32 0.05
N SER A 50 14.61 -8.37 1.30
CA SER A 50 14.54 -9.61 2.12
C SER A 50 13.18 -10.31 2.02
N LYS A 51 12.28 -9.78 1.23
CA LYS A 51 10.93 -10.29 1.06
C LYS A 51 10.93 -11.71 0.53
N PRO A 52 10.29 -12.68 1.22
CA PRO A 52 10.25 -14.05 0.77
C PRO A 52 9.40 -14.20 -0.50
N TYR A 53 9.81 -15.13 -1.36
CA TYR A 53 8.97 -15.57 -2.47
C TYR A 53 7.94 -16.57 -1.93
N ALA A 54 6.77 -16.07 -1.49
CA ALA A 54 5.79 -16.83 -0.75
C ALA A 54 4.36 -16.48 -1.20
N ASP A 55 3.41 -17.34 -0.77
CA ASP A 55 2.00 -17.07 -0.96
C ASP A 55 1.53 -15.78 -0.22
N PRO A 56 0.34 -15.29 -0.54
CA PRO A 56 -0.20 -14.06 0.06
C PRO A 56 -0.27 -14.05 1.59
N HIS A 57 -0.60 -15.16 2.25
CA HIS A 57 -0.71 -15.21 3.71
C HIS A 57 0.66 -15.16 4.39
N ALA A 58 1.63 -15.91 3.87
CA ALA A 58 2.99 -15.89 4.39
C ALA A 58 3.64 -14.51 4.21
N LEU A 59 3.30 -13.80 3.13
CA LEU A 59 3.78 -12.45 2.88
C LEU A 59 3.14 -11.41 3.82
N GLN A 60 1.86 -11.59 4.18
CA GLN A 60 1.20 -10.75 5.19
C GLN A 60 1.87 -10.95 6.55
N ALA A 61 2.05 -12.20 6.98
CA ALA A 61 2.74 -12.53 8.22
C ALA A 61 4.17 -11.96 8.27
N TYR A 62 4.87 -11.91 7.11
CA TYR A 62 6.16 -11.25 7.00
C TYR A 62 6.08 -9.75 7.31
N TYR A 63 5.15 -9.00 6.69
CA TYR A 63 4.99 -7.58 6.96
C TYR A 63 4.51 -7.29 8.39
N GLU A 64 3.64 -8.12 8.95
CA GLU A 64 3.21 -8.04 10.35
C GLU A 64 4.39 -8.21 11.31
N LYS A 65 5.29 -9.16 11.03
CA LYS A 65 6.53 -9.37 11.78
C LYS A 65 7.45 -8.14 11.70
N GLU A 66 7.66 -7.60 10.51
CA GLU A 66 8.47 -6.38 10.34
C GLU A 66 7.87 -5.18 11.09
N ARG A 67 6.54 -5.07 11.09
CA ARG A 67 5.83 -4.05 11.88
C ARG A 67 5.99 -4.28 13.39
N ALA A 68 5.92 -5.52 13.86
CA ALA A 68 6.13 -5.87 15.25
C ALA A 68 7.57 -5.52 15.73
N ASN A 69 8.58 -5.61 14.85
CA ASN A 69 9.95 -5.23 15.15
C ASN A 69 10.09 -3.74 15.53
N LEU A 70 9.19 -2.87 15.08
CA LEU A 70 9.17 -1.46 15.46
C LEU A 70 8.88 -1.28 16.98
N LEU A 71 8.08 -2.17 17.57
CA LEU A 71 7.72 -2.10 18.98
C LEU A 71 8.94 -2.21 19.89
N TYR A 72 9.98 -2.95 19.48
CA TYR A 72 11.22 -3.06 20.25
C TYR A 72 11.88 -1.68 20.42
N PHE A 73 12.03 -0.92 19.34
CA PHE A 73 12.59 0.43 19.40
C PHE A 73 11.75 1.35 20.29
N TYR A 74 10.42 1.32 20.18
CA TYR A 74 9.54 2.15 21.00
C TYR A 74 9.61 1.80 22.50
N ASN A 75 9.81 0.53 22.83
CA ASN A 75 9.97 0.09 24.20
C ASN A 75 11.33 0.51 24.79
N GLU A 76 12.42 0.38 24.02
CA GLU A 76 13.73 0.81 24.47
C GLU A 76 13.85 2.32 24.67
N GLN A 77 13.21 3.11 23.83
CA GLN A 77 13.28 4.56 23.84
C GLN A 77 12.05 5.22 24.49
N LYS A 78 11.27 4.46 25.27
CA LYS A 78 9.96 4.86 25.80
C LYS A 78 9.98 6.22 26.52
N GLU A 79 10.97 6.47 27.38
CA GLU A 79 11.06 7.71 28.15
C GLU A 79 11.30 8.92 27.26
N PHE A 80 12.25 8.81 26.33
CA PHE A 80 12.55 9.89 25.39
C PHE A 80 11.40 10.12 24.41
N ILE A 81 10.78 9.06 23.91
CA ILE A 81 9.61 9.17 23.00
C ILE A 81 8.46 9.88 23.70
N SER A 82 8.18 9.56 24.97
CA SER A 82 7.19 10.27 25.78
C SER A 82 7.51 11.75 25.92
N TYR A 83 8.78 12.09 26.22
CA TYR A 83 9.28 13.45 26.28
C TYR A 83 9.04 14.20 24.96
N TYR A 84 9.45 13.60 23.84
CA TYR A 84 9.36 14.19 22.50
C TYR A 84 7.92 14.40 22.05
N ARG A 85 7.05 13.37 22.20
CA ARG A 85 5.63 13.43 21.80
C ARG A 85 4.81 14.41 22.62
N ARG A 86 5.15 14.59 23.90
CA ARG A 86 4.54 15.62 24.76
C ARG A 86 5.04 17.04 24.45
N LYS A 87 5.95 17.20 23.49
CA LYS A 87 6.57 18.49 23.14
C LYS A 87 7.27 19.16 24.35
N SER A 88 7.79 18.37 25.29
CA SER A 88 8.51 18.87 26.44
C SER A 88 9.81 19.57 26.03
N THR A 89 10.27 20.54 26.85
CA THR A 89 11.45 21.35 26.53
C THR A 89 12.52 21.39 27.62
N TYR A 90 12.22 20.88 28.82
CA TYR A 90 13.08 21.00 30.00
C TYR A 90 14.43 20.27 29.87
N LEU A 91 14.57 19.31 28.95
CA LEU A 91 15.82 18.60 28.65
C LEU A 91 16.41 18.96 27.27
N ASP A 92 15.84 19.93 26.56
CA ASP A 92 16.27 20.26 25.20
C ASP A 92 17.75 20.61 25.12
N LYS A 93 18.28 21.38 26.09
CA LYS A 93 19.71 21.71 26.16
C LYS A 93 20.61 20.48 26.33
N LYS A 94 20.11 19.43 27.03
CA LYS A 94 20.83 18.17 27.23
C LYS A 94 20.80 17.30 25.95
N TYR A 95 19.69 17.30 25.26
CA TYR A 95 19.44 16.37 24.16
C TYR A 95 19.87 16.91 22.80
N PHE A 96 19.81 18.22 22.57
CA PHE A 96 19.89 18.81 21.25
C PHE A 96 20.99 19.89 21.10
N LEU A 97 21.88 20.09 22.07
CA LEU A 97 23.10 20.87 21.89
C LEU A 97 24.27 19.96 21.60
N ARG A 98 25.12 20.37 20.62
CA ARG A 98 26.38 19.69 20.33
C ARG A 98 27.36 19.81 21.51
N PHE A 99 28.35 18.92 21.55
CA PHE A 99 29.43 18.91 22.57
C PHE A 99 28.93 18.73 24.00
N LYS A 100 27.67 18.33 24.22
CA LYS A 100 27.07 18.07 25.55
C LYS A 100 26.67 16.62 25.74
N ILE A 101 27.47 15.68 25.23
CA ILE A 101 27.15 14.25 25.35
C ILE A 101 27.45 13.80 26.76
N ASP A 102 26.45 13.28 27.43
CA ASP A 102 26.60 12.54 28.68
C ASP A 102 26.91 11.07 28.34
N PHE A 103 28.17 10.69 28.39
CA PHE A 103 28.65 9.33 28.18
C PHE A 103 28.07 8.30 29.15
N LYS A 104 27.33 8.72 30.17
CA LYS A 104 26.59 7.83 31.07
C LYS A 104 25.23 7.38 30.50
N LEU A 105 24.75 8.00 29.43
CA LEU A 105 23.58 7.52 28.68
C LEU A 105 24.01 6.26 27.94
N LYS A 106 23.12 5.25 27.84
CA LYS A 106 23.33 4.00 27.11
C LYS A 106 23.85 4.32 25.71
N LEU A 107 25.13 4.06 25.47
CA LEU A 107 25.77 4.25 24.20
C LEU A 107 25.29 3.16 23.25
N SER A 108 24.52 3.54 22.22
CA SER A 108 24.27 2.64 21.11
C SER A 108 25.59 2.40 20.33
N PRO A 109 25.83 1.20 19.80
CA PRO A 109 27.02 0.89 18.96
C PRO A 109 27.18 1.85 17.77
N GLU A 110 26.11 2.52 17.35
CA GLU A 110 26.08 3.49 16.26
C GLU A 110 26.84 4.80 16.56
N LEU A 111 27.19 5.03 17.83
CA LEU A 111 27.98 6.18 18.27
C LEU A 111 29.44 6.14 17.80
N TYR A 112 29.94 5.02 17.29
CA TYR A 112 31.27 4.97 16.66
C TYR A 112 31.36 5.81 15.37
N SER A 113 30.22 6.12 14.75
CA SER A 113 30.12 7.02 13.59
C SER A 113 29.69 8.44 13.97
N TYR A 114 29.75 8.78 15.27
CA TYR A 114 29.32 10.06 15.81
C TYR A 114 30.22 11.20 15.34
N ASP A 115 29.64 12.14 14.64
CA ASP A 115 30.29 13.39 14.24
C ASP A 115 29.81 14.51 15.18
N GLU A 116 30.68 14.93 16.10
CA GLU A 116 30.35 15.95 17.11
C GLU A 116 29.89 17.27 16.51
N GLY A 117 30.31 17.59 15.30
CA GLY A 117 29.89 18.79 14.57
C GLY A 117 28.52 18.66 13.93
N PHE A 118 28.06 17.41 13.68
CA PHE A 118 26.84 17.14 12.94
C PHE A 118 25.75 16.45 13.77
N SER A 119 26.04 16.00 14.97
CA SER A 119 25.10 15.20 15.76
C SER A 119 24.99 15.69 17.20
N THR A 120 23.84 15.41 17.81
CA THR A 120 23.60 15.57 19.25
C THR A 120 23.23 14.22 19.86
N SER A 121 23.05 14.14 21.16
CA SER A 121 22.78 12.86 21.82
C SER A 121 21.45 12.21 21.39
N HIS A 122 20.46 12.97 20.92
CA HIS A 122 19.11 12.46 20.68
C HIS A 122 18.51 12.85 19.33
N ASP A 123 19.17 13.63 18.49
CA ASP A 123 18.64 14.02 17.18
C ASP A 123 18.45 12.83 16.23
N HIS A 124 19.35 11.81 16.33
CA HIS A 124 19.18 10.56 15.59
C HIS A 124 17.97 9.77 16.04
N ILE A 125 17.69 9.73 17.36
CA ILE A 125 16.51 9.05 17.89
C ILE A 125 15.22 9.72 17.39
N VAL A 126 15.20 11.07 17.31
CA VAL A 126 14.07 11.78 16.68
C VAL A 126 13.91 11.37 15.22
N SER A 127 15.02 11.27 14.49
CA SER A 127 15.00 10.84 13.08
C SER A 127 14.46 9.41 12.94
N GLN A 128 14.81 8.51 13.86
CA GLN A 128 14.29 7.14 13.91
C GLN A 128 12.79 7.13 14.24
N ILE A 129 12.31 7.96 15.17
CA ILE A 129 10.87 8.08 15.47
C ILE A 129 10.11 8.47 14.21
N LEU A 130 10.52 9.53 13.52
CA LEU A 130 9.85 10.03 12.33
C LEU A 130 9.94 9.03 11.16
N GLY A 131 11.09 8.38 10.97
CA GLY A 131 11.28 7.35 9.95
C GLY A 131 10.45 6.09 10.22
N ASN A 132 10.32 5.69 11.49
CA ASN A 132 9.49 4.56 11.89
C ASN A 132 7.99 4.87 11.78
N ASP A 133 7.56 6.09 12.05
CA ASP A 133 6.17 6.50 11.83
C ASP A 133 5.79 6.42 10.33
N LEU A 134 6.70 6.79 9.42
CA LEU A 134 6.51 6.58 7.97
C LEU A 134 6.52 5.10 7.59
N LEU A 135 7.42 4.31 8.18
CA LEU A 135 7.50 2.87 7.93
C LEU A 135 6.27 2.11 8.43
N ASP A 136 5.71 2.49 9.58
CA ASP A 136 4.47 1.90 10.10
C ASP A 136 3.30 2.14 9.14
N GLN A 137 3.18 3.36 8.60
CA GLN A 137 2.17 3.66 7.56
C GLN A 137 2.37 2.83 6.29
N TYR A 138 3.62 2.66 5.84
CA TYR A 138 3.93 1.83 4.67
C TYR A 138 3.55 0.36 4.91
N LEU A 139 3.96 -0.22 6.05
CA LEU A 139 3.66 -1.61 6.40
C LEU A 139 2.16 -1.84 6.60
N THR A 140 1.47 -0.91 7.26
CA THR A 140 0.01 -0.93 7.39
C THR A 140 -0.65 -0.95 6.02
N GLY A 141 -0.22 -0.09 5.09
CA GLY A 141 -0.72 -0.09 3.72
C GLY A 141 -0.48 -1.41 2.98
N LYS A 142 0.66 -2.10 3.22
CA LYS A 142 0.95 -3.43 2.64
C LYS A 142 0.08 -4.53 3.23
N ILE A 143 -0.21 -4.48 4.52
CA ILE A 143 -1.10 -5.42 5.23
C ILE A 143 -2.54 -5.19 4.76
N ASP A 144 -3.05 -3.96 4.85
CA ASP A 144 -4.44 -3.60 4.53
C ASP A 144 -4.78 -3.73 3.05
N SER A 145 -3.80 -3.56 2.14
CA SER A 145 -4.06 -3.68 0.70
C SER A 145 -4.49 -5.08 0.29
N LYS A 146 -4.16 -6.10 1.08
CA LYS A 146 -4.60 -7.48 0.89
C LYS A 146 -5.95 -7.74 1.54
N ASP A 147 -6.18 -7.24 2.75
CA ASP A 147 -7.50 -7.30 3.37
C ASP A 147 -8.54 -6.55 2.50
N ARG A 148 -8.12 -5.48 1.82
CA ARG A 148 -8.96 -4.81 0.81
C ARG A 148 -9.13 -5.60 -0.47
N GLN A 149 -8.13 -6.35 -0.94
CA GLN A 149 -8.30 -7.27 -2.08
C GLN A 149 -9.17 -8.46 -1.70
N GLU A 150 -9.00 -9.05 -0.54
CA GLU A 150 -9.86 -10.13 -0.05
C GLU A 150 -11.25 -9.62 0.35
N SER A 151 -11.36 -8.46 1.00
CA SER A 151 -12.64 -7.87 1.33
C SER A 151 -13.32 -7.17 0.14
N SER A 152 -12.61 -6.67 -0.87
CA SER A 152 -13.24 -6.23 -2.11
C SER A 152 -13.66 -7.41 -2.99
N ILE A 153 -13.02 -8.57 -2.89
CA ILE A 153 -13.52 -9.83 -3.45
C ILE A 153 -14.70 -10.35 -2.60
N ALA A 154 -14.67 -10.18 -1.28
CA ALA A 154 -15.76 -10.59 -0.37
C ALA A 154 -16.91 -9.56 -0.27
N HIS A 155 -16.68 -8.28 -0.61
CA HIS A 155 -17.69 -7.22 -0.70
C HIS A 155 -18.14 -6.89 -2.12
N ILE A 156 -17.61 -7.50 -3.15
CA ILE A 156 -18.41 -7.72 -4.35
C ILE A 156 -19.49 -8.70 -3.87
N LYS A 157 -20.66 -8.18 -3.47
CA LYS A 157 -21.87 -9.00 -3.43
C LYS A 157 -21.83 -9.77 -4.74
N ASN A 158 -21.61 -11.09 -4.65
CA ASN A 158 -21.54 -11.92 -5.84
C ASN A 158 -22.76 -11.57 -6.66
N LEU A 159 -22.54 -10.97 -7.85
CA LEU A 159 -23.66 -10.68 -8.72
C LEU A 159 -24.23 -12.03 -9.13
N GLU A 160 -25.47 -12.25 -8.78
CA GLU A 160 -26.16 -13.46 -9.16
C GLU A 160 -26.90 -13.22 -10.49
N TRP A 161 -26.71 -14.13 -11.40
CA TRP A 161 -27.48 -14.09 -12.63
C TRP A 161 -28.90 -14.56 -12.39
N THR A 162 -29.87 -13.65 -12.42
CA THR A 162 -31.28 -13.91 -12.15
C THR A 162 -32.13 -14.18 -13.37
N ALA A 163 -31.62 -13.89 -14.58
CA ALA A 163 -32.28 -14.20 -15.84
C ALA A 163 -32.08 -15.68 -16.23
N PRO A 164 -32.85 -16.22 -17.21
CA PRO A 164 -32.67 -17.59 -17.66
C PRO A 164 -31.23 -17.89 -18.11
N LYS A 165 -30.72 -19.09 -17.82
CA LYS A 165 -29.36 -19.54 -18.22
C LYS A 165 -29.13 -19.42 -19.71
N VAL A 166 -30.16 -19.70 -20.52
CA VAL A 166 -30.13 -19.58 -22.00
C VAL A 166 -29.78 -18.13 -22.43
N ALA A 167 -30.25 -17.13 -21.69
CA ALA A 167 -29.96 -15.72 -22.00
C ALA A 167 -28.47 -15.39 -21.77
N LEU A 168 -27.88 -15.89 -20.67
CA LEU A 168 -26.45 -15.73 -20.44
C LEU A 168 -25.60 -16.45 -21.49
N ILE A 169 -25.99 -17.67 -21.85
CA ILE A 169 -25.30 -18.43 -22.90
C ILE A 169 -25.34 -17.68 -24.25
N GLU A 170 -26.50 -17.14 -24.62
CA GLU A 170 -26.67 -16.33 -25.84
C GLU A 170 -25.75 -15.08 -25.79
N LEU A 171 -25.69 -14.39 -24.66
CA LEU A 171 -24.82 -13.22 -24.45
C LEU A 171 -23.33 -13.60 -24.56
N LEU A 172 -22.86 -14.64 -23.87
CA LEU A 172 -21.46 -15.06 -23.88
C LEU A 172 -21.00 -15.50 -25.27
N TYR A 173 -21.83 -16.23 -26.02
CA TYR A 173 -21.54 -16.56 -27.39
C TYR A 173 -21.44 -15.31 -28.28
N SER A 174 -22.32 -14.34 -28.08
CA SER A 174 -22.30 -13.09 -28.85
C SER A 174 -21.02 -12.31 -28.58
N LEU A 175 -20.62 -12.18 -27.33
CA LEU A 175 -19.37 -11.50 -26.91
C LEU A 175 -18.12 -12.23 -27.45
N HIS A 176 -18.13 -13.57 -27.46
CA HIS A 176 -17.03 -14.34 -28.05
C HIS A 176 -16.93 -14.12 -29.56
N GLN A 177 -18.06 -14.18 -30.30
CA GLN A 177 -18.07 -13.98 -31.74
C GLN A 177 -17.64 -12.55 -32.15
N THR A 178 -17.95 -11.56 -31.33
CA THR A 178 -17.52 -10.17 -31.54
C THR A 178 -16.12 -9.90 -31.02
N LYS A 179 -15.39 -10.93 -30.54
CA LYS A 179 -14.00 -10.84 -30.05
C LYS A 179 -13.80 -9.84 -28.90
N CYS A 180 -14.81 -9.72 -28.02
CA CYS A 180 -14.77 -8.73 -26.91
C CYS A 180 -13.76 -9.05 -25.80
N PHE A 181 -13.24 -10.29 -25.69
CA PHE A 181 -12.32 -10.71 -24.65
C PHE A 181 -10.89 -10.86 -25.20
N ASN A 182 -9.91 -10.32 -24.48
CA ASN A 182 -8.46 -10.45 -24.74
C ASN A 182 -8.07 -10.24 -26.22
N GLY A 183 -8.69 -9.25 -26.88
CA GLY A 183 -8.44 -8.98 -28.29
C GLY A 183 -8.87 -10.12 -29.24
N GLY A 184 -9.75 -11.01 -28.79
CA GLY A 184 -10.25 -12.16 -29.57
C GLY A 184 -9.42 -13.43 -29.43
N HIS A 185 -8.49 -13.48 -28.49
CA HIS A 185 -7.61 -14.63 -28.25
C HIS A 185 -8.10 -15.56 -27.11
N SER A 186 -9.21 -15.25 -26.43
CA SER A 186 -9.79 -16.12 -25.40
C SER A 186 -10.54 -17.31 -25.99
N ASP A 187 -10.30 -18.50 -25.43
CA ASP A 187 -11.08 -19.69 -25.74
C ASP A 187 -12.50 -19.59 -25.16
N LEU A 188 -13.46 -20.13 -25.88
CA LEU A 188 -14.87 -20.15 -25.46
C LEU A 188 -15.06 -20.81 -24.10
N ALA A 189 -14.37 -21.93 -23.84
CA ALA A 189 -14.45 -22.63 -22.56
C ALA A 189 -13.90 -21.81 -21.39
N GLU A 190 -12.89 -20.97 -21.64
CA GLU A 190 -12.34 -20.05 -20.65
C GLU A 190 -13.35 -18.97 -20.26
N ILE A 191 -14.02 -18.37 -21.24
CA ILE A 191 -15.06 -17.36 -21.05
C ILE A 191 -16.23 -17.93 -20.22
N PHE A 192 -16.69 -19.14 -20.56
CA PHE A 192 -17.80 -19.78 -19.83
C PHE A 192 -17.40 -20.08 -18.38
N ARG A 193 -16.21 -20.64 -18.14
CA ARG A 193 -15.69 -20.91 -16.78
C ARG A 193 -15.56 -19.63 -15.96
N TRP A 194 -15.07 -18.54 -16.56
CA TRP A 194 -15.01 -17.24 -15.92
C TRP A 194 -16.41 -16.74 -15.51
N ALA A 195 -17.39 -16.84 -16.42
CA ALA A 195 -18.76 -16.37 -16.13
C ALA A 195 -19.45 -17.24 -15.06
N GLU A 196 -19.25 -18.57 -15.07
CA GLU A 196 -19.75 -19.47 -14.03
C GLU A 196 -19.21 -19.09 -12.64
N ASN A 197 -17.90 -18.80 -12.55
CA ASN A 197 -17.27 -18.38 -11.29
C ASN A 197 -17.72 -16.97 -10.86
N ALA A 198 -17.75 -16.02 -11.79
CA ALA A 198 -18.08 -14.62 -11.47
C ALA A 198 -19.55 -14.42 -11.07
N LEU A 199 -20.47 -15.21 -11.61
CA LEU A 199 -21.92 -15.10 -11.39
C LEU A 199 -22.48 -16.25 -10.53
N ASN A 200 -21.61 -17.07 -9.96
CA ASN A 200 -21.96 -18.23 -9.13
C ASN A 200 -23.09 -19.09 -9.74
N ILE A 201 -22.97 -19.43 -11.03
CA ILE A 201 -23.97 -20.16 -11.79
C ILE A 201 -23.34 -21.31 -12.54
N ASN A 202 -24.02 -22.45 -12.59
CA ASN A 202 -23.63 -23.57 -13.46
C ASN A 202 -24.44 -23.51 -14.75
N LEU A 203 -23.77 -23.32 -15.88
CA LEU A 203 -24.39 -23.20 -17.20
C LEU A 203 -24.61 -24.56 -17.89
N GLY A 204 -24.01 -25.64 -17.37
CA GLY A 204 -24.16 -26.98 -17.90
C GLY A 204 -23.62 -27.13 -19.32
N ASN A 205 -24.33 -27.87 -20.18
CA ASN A 205 -23.89 -28.08 -21.57
C ASN A 205 -24.33 -26.93 -22.49
N TYR A 206 -23.52 -25.87 -22.47
CA TYR A 206 -23.78 -24.65 -23.29
C TYR A 206 -23.75 -24.90 -24.80
N HIS A 207 -23.04 -25.94 -25.33
CA HIS A 207 -23.07 -26.32 -26.72
C HIS A 207 -24.44 -26.88 -27.13
N LYS A 208 -25.06 -27.70 -26.28
CA LYS A 208 -26.42 -28.21 -26.51
C LYS A 208 -27.41 -27.04 -26.52
N THR A 209 -27.30 -26.13 -25.57
CA THR A 209 -28.18 -24.96 -25.49
C THR A 209 -28.02 -24.05 -26.72
N LEU A 210 -26.79 -23.87 -27.24
CA LEU A 210 -26.60 -23.15 -28.51
C LEU A 210 -27.33 -23.84 -29.67
N GLY A 211 -27.31 -25.18 -29.72
CA GLY A 211 -28.09 -25.96 -30.69
C GLY A 211 -29.60 -25.65 -30.59
N GLU A 212 -30.14 -25.56 -29.38
CA GLU A 212 -31.56 -25.22 -29.15
C GLU A 212 -31.86 -23.78 -29.57
N ILE A 213 -30.97 -22.82 -29.30
CA ILE A 213 -31.09 -21.43 -29.76
C ILE A 213 -31.16 -21.38 -31.28
N ARG A 214 -30.29 -22.14 -31.98
CA ARG A 214 -30.22 -22.21 -33.46
C ARG A 214 -31.52 -22.73 -34.07
N LEU A 215 -32.21 -23.63 -33.38
CA LEU A 215 -33.45 -24.26 -33.86
C LEU A 215 -34.72 -23.40 -33.60
N ARG A 216 -34.61 -22.26 -32.92
CA ARG A 216 -35.75 -21.35 -32.75
C ARG A 216 -36.32 -20.90 -34.09
N LYS A 217 -37.62 -20.99 -34.24
CA LYS A 217 -38.32 -20.60 -35.47
C LYS A 217 -38.46 -19.09 -35.65
N THR A 218 -38.55 -18.36 -34.51
CA THR A 218 -38.67 -16.90 -34.45
C THR A 218 -37.62 -16.34 -33.49
N ASP A 219 -37.07 -15.18 -33.79
CA ASP A 219 -36.09 -14.43 -32.97
C ASP A 219 -35.05 -15.32 -32.30
N ARG A 220 -34.06 -15.76 -33.05
CA ARG A 220 -32.98 -16.62 -32.56
C ARG A 220 -32.13 -15.93 -31.50
N THR A 221 -32.01 -14.60 -31.59
CA THR A 221 -31.22 -13.76 -30.67
C THR A 221 -32.11 -12.95 -29.72
N LYS A 222 -33.13 -13.61 -29.16
CA LYS A 222 -34.17 -12.97 -28.33
C LYS A 222 -33.63 -12.13 -27.23
N PHE A 223 -32.57 -12.59 -26.55
CA PHE A 223 -32.00 -11.85 -25.38
C PHE A 223 -31.21 -10.63 -25.86
N ILE A 224 -30.44 -10.75 -26.94
CA ILE A 224 -29.69 -9.62 -27.51
C ILE A 224 -30.66 -8.55 -28.04
N THR A 225 -31.76 -8.96 -28.68
CA THR A 225 -32.82 -8.05 -29.13
C THR A 225 -33.44 -7.30 -27.94
N LEU A 226 -33.70 -8.00 -26.82
CA LEU A 226 -34.22 -7.39 -25.60
C LEU A 226 -33.20 -6.40 -24.98
N LEU A 227 -31.93 -6.78 -24.93
CA LEU A 227 -30.86 -5.90 -24.42
C LEU A 227 -30.77 -4.61 -25.21
N LYS A 228 -30.76 -4.73 -26.54
CA LYS A 228 -30.74 -3.56 -27.42
C LYS A 228 -31.92 -2.65 -27.17
N LYS A 229 -33.16 -3.21 -27.19
CA LYS A 229 -34.37 -2.43 -26.97
C LYS A 229 -34.39 -1.67 -25.67
N ASN A 230 -33.96 -2.34 -24.56
CA ASN A 230 -33.92 -1.71 -23.23
C ASN A 230 -32.85 -0.62 -23.15
N LEU A 231 -31.71 -0.81 -23.82
CA LEU A 231 -30.65 0.20 -23.83
C LEU A 231 -31.08 1.41 -24.69
N ASP A 232 -31.67 1.19 -25.84
CA ASP A 232 -32.18 2.28 -26.69
C ASP A 232 -33.21 3.12 -25.91
N GLN A 233 -34.17 2.49 -25.24
CA GLN A 233 -35.16 3.17 -24.40
C GLN A 233 -34.53 3.97 -23.28
N PHE A 234 -33.54 3.38 -22.58
CA PHE A 234 -32.85 4.08 -21.50
C PHE A 234 -32.09 5.33 -22.00
N LEU A 235 -31.48 5.25 -23.19
CA LEU A 235 -30.81 6.40 -23.78
C LEU A 235 -31.79 7.50 -24.21
N GLU A 236 -32.96 7.12 -24.79
CA GLU A 236 -34.04 8.05 -25.11
C GLU A 236 -34.57 8.76 -23.87
N ASP A 237 -34.71 8.04 -22.74
CA ASP A 237 -35.18 8.61 -21.47
C ASP A 237 -34.15 9.59 -20.83
N LEU A 238 -32.85 9.50 -21.20
CA LEU A 238 -31.80 10.44 -20.75
C LEU A 238 -31.74 11.73 -21.58
N ASP A 239 -32.29 11.72 -22.80
CA ASP A 239 -32.29 12.87 -23.72
C ASP A 239 -33.51 13.81 -23.45
N VAL A 240 -34.38 13.45 -22.51
CA VAL A 240 -35.55 14.24 -22.07
C VAL A 240 -35.27 14.95 -20.78
#